data_34c30a6160a61be6b00cd385d18c2674
#
_entry.id   34c30a6160a61be6b00cd385d18c2674
#
_cell.length_a   1.000
_cell.length_b   1.000
_cell.length_c   1.000
_cell.angle_alpha   90.00
_cell.angle_beta   90.00
_cell.angle_gamma   90.00
#
_symmetry.space_group_name_H-M   'P 1'
#
loop_
_entity.id
_entity.type
_entity.pdbx_description
1 polymer ?
#
loop_
_entity_poly.entity_id
_entity_poly.type
_entity_poly.pdbx_seq_one_letter_code
_entity_poly.pdbx_strand_id
1 'polypeptide(L)'
;MNARLAVPLLLCIVLAACQTTDNQHVKDAPTLLNDSLFPSYTLFPVESSDEIFYLDEDAQFFAERAVYEKSILQKNVKGLVKAIFDHSDHGMLYRNSANTTANTTFNNRAANCLSLSIMTYALAEHVGLNATFYEVEIPEYWTRREGYSLLNGHINLRLSLPNESPVAAVGGTWADVDFDPQMLRNYFPRNAVSKNKVIAMYYNNKGADALVANSYTRAYSYFRAAAKVAPELQQSWVNLGVLYRMVDEYEQAEMTYKHALSLNEENLTAWENLSILYTYQDRDDEAFKITQMVEAKRKHNPYYHYILGEQALEAGDIALAIVHYERGLRLDNARHEILFGMAKAYHELGDVSEAQRYLERAVRYSPNEQEKQRYSSKLATLASS
;
A
#
# COMPACT_ATOMS: atom_id res chain seq x y z
N MET A 1 76.82 21.44 -21.28
CA MET A 1 76.32 21.63 -19.90
C MET A 1 74.81 21.78 -20.01
N ASN A 2 74.08 20.66 -19.85
CA ASN A 2 72.60 20.66 -19.97
C ASN A 2 72.00 20.60 -18.56
N ALA A 3 71.39 21.70 -18.14
CA ALA A 3 70.59 21.78 -16.92
C ALA A 3 69.21 21.17 -17.14
N ARG A 4 68.92 20.06 -16.49
CA ARG A 4 67.57 19.48 -16.43
C ARG A 4 66.77 20.16 -15.32
N LEU A 5 65.74 20.90 -15.71
CA LEU A 5 64.72 21.35 -14.81
C LEU A 5 63.85 20.18 -14.34
N ALA A 6 63.83 19.88 -13.06
CA ALA A 6 62.90 18.96 -12.45
C ALA A 6 61.61 19.72 -12.12
N VAL A 7 60.48 19.28 -12.71
CA VAL A 7 59.16 19.78 -12.37
C VAL A 7 58.60 18.93 -11.21
N PRO A 8 58.22 19.47 -10.07
CA PRO A 8 57.58 18.67 -9.04
C PRO A 8 56.12 18.34 -9.43
N LEU A 9 55.82 17.03 -9.48
CA LEU A 9 54.48 16.51 -9.66
C LEU A 9 53.66 16.75 -8.40
N LEU A 10 52.76 17.74 -8.46
CA LEU A 10 51.82 18.02 -7.37
C LEU A 10 50.73 16.95 -7.37
N LEU A 11 50.80 16.01 -6.43
CA LEU A 11 49.80 14.93 -6.23
C LEU A 11 48.60 15.55 -5.50
N CYS A 12 47.54 15.94 -6.24
CA CYS A 12 46.26 16.32 -5.64
C CYS A 12 45.56 15.07 -5.12
N ILE A 13 45.65 14.83 -3.82
CA ILE A 13 44.80 13.84 -3.14
C ILE A 13 43.40 14.44 -3.04
N VAL A 14 42.49 14.01 -3.90
CA VAL A 14 41.06 14.28 -3.76
C VAL A 14 40.55 13.38 -2.63
N LEU A 15 40.45 13.92 -1.42
CA LEU A 15 39.68 13.33 -0.34
C LEU A 15 38.21 13.38 -0.74
N ALA A 16 37.68 12.28 -1.26
CA ALA A 16 36.24 12.06 -1.35
C ALA A 16 35.71 12.02 0.10
N ALA A 17 35.28 13.17 0.61
CA ALA A 17 34.45 13.19 1.81
C ALA A 17 33.15 12.50 1.44
N CYS A 18 32.96 11.29 1.94
CA CYS A 18 31.61 10.74 2.11
C CYS A 18 30.83 11.74 2.94
N GLN A 19 30.03 12.57 2.31
CA GLN A 19 28.96 13.27 3.00
C GLN A 19 28.00 12.18 3.47
N THR A 20 28.13 11.77 4.72
CA THR A 20 27.02 11.22 5.47
C THR A 20 25.94 12.29 5.41
N THR A 21 24.89 12.02 4.64
CA THR A 21 23.64 12.77 4.73
C THR A 21 23.17 12.64 6.16
N ASP A 22 23.50 13.66 6.93
CA ASP A 22 23.17 13.76 8.35
C ASP A 22 21.63 13.74 8.43
N ASN A 23 21.11 12.82 9.23
CA ASN A 23 19.69 12.65 9.53
C ASN A 23 19.12 13.86 10.31
N GLN A 24 19.25 15.08 9.76
CA GLN A 24 18.59 16.26 10.32
C GLN A 24 17.06 16.18 10.23
N HIS A 25 16.52 15.46 9.23
CA HIS A 25 15.07 15.34 9.01
C HIS A 25 14.32 14.56 10.10
N VAL A 26 14.99 13.71 10.89
CA VAL A 26 14.36 12.96 11.98
C VAL A 26 14.12 13.82 13.22
N LYS A 27 14.83 14.94 13.39
CA LYS A 27 14.72 15.79 14.60
C LYS A 27 13.46 16.68 14.60
N ASP A 28 12.86 16.98 13.45
CA ASP A 28 11.71 17.89 13.34
C ASP A 28 10.37 17.15 13.38
N ALA A 29 10.36 15.83 13.23
CA ALA A 29 9.16 15.02 13.24
C ALA A 29 8.25 15.19 14.47
N PRO A 30 8.76 15.30 15.72
CA PRO A 30 7.93 15.53 16.90
C PRO A 30 7.14 16.84 16.88
N THR A 31 7.63 17.88 16.21
CA THR A 31 6.97 19.21 16.13
C THR A 31 5.76 19.20 15.20
N LEU A 32 5.67 18.21 14.28
CA LEU A 32 4.54 18.05 13.36
C LEU A 32 3.35 17.32 14.00
N LEU A 33 3.55 16.68 15.15
CA LEU A 33 2.47 16.03 15.92
C LEU A 33 1.83 17.08 16.83
N ASN A 34 0.60 17.49 16.52
CA ASN A 34 -0.11 18.51 17.28
C ASN A 34 -1.21 17.90 18.16
N ASP A 35 -0.81 17.40 19.33
CA ASP A 35 -1.70 16.78 20.31
C ASP A 35 -2.81 17.74 20.80
N SER A 36 -2.59 19.06 20.72
CA SER A 36 -3.57 20.05 21.19
C SER A 36 -4.78 20.19 20.27
N LEU A 37 -4.68 19.85 18.99
CA LEU A 37 -5.80 19.82 18.06
C LEU A 37 -6.74 18.63 18.30
N PHE A 38 -6.22 17.57 18.92
CA PHE A 38 -6.97 16.35 19.19
C PHE A 38 -6.83 15.93 20.66
N PRO A 39 -7.23 16.76 21.64
CA PRO A 39 -6.90 16.55 23.05
C PRO A 39 -7.42 15.22 23.62
N SER A 40 -8.47 14.66 23.01
CA SER A 40 -9.06 13.39 23.42
C SER A 40 -8.47 12.16 22.70
N TYR A 41 -7.35 12.29 21.98
CA TYR A 41 -6.77 11.17 21.22
C TYR A 41 -6.41 9.98 22.13
N THR A 42 -6.06 10.23 23.39
CA THR A 42 -5.72 9.19 24.36
C THR A 42 -6.89 8.29 24.74
N LEU A 43 -8.12 8.70 24.45
CA LEU A 43 -9.34 7.88 24.63
C LEU A 43 -9.50 6.83 23.52
N PHE A 44 -8.68 6.90 22.48
CA PHE A 44 -8.64 5.95 21.37
C PHE A 44 -7.29 5.21 21.39
N PRO A 45 -7.12 4.22 22.29
CA PRO A 45 -5.89 3.45 22.33
C PRO A 45 -5.69 2.70 21.01
N VAL A 46 -4.43 2.57 20.61
CA VAL A 46 -4.04 1.77 19.46
C VAL A 46 -3.53 0.42 19.95
N GLU A 47 -3.69 -0.61 19.15
CA GLU A 47 -3.21 -1.95 19.46
C GLU A 47 -1.68 -1.94 19.66
N SER A 48 -1.19 -2.58 20.71
CA SER A 48 0.24 -2.77 20.93
C SER A 48 0.84 -3.75 19.93
N SER A 49 2.18 -3.76 19.80
CA SER A 49 2.86 -4.77 18.98
C SER A 49 2.46 -6.19 19.36
N ASP A 50 2.33 -6.48 20.64
CA ASP A 50 1.99 -7.81 21.13
C ASP A 50 0.54 -8.17 20.76
N GLU A 51 -0.39 -7.24 20.82
CA GLU A 51 -1.78 -7.46 20.38
C GLU A 51 -1.89 -7.64 18.87
N ILE A 52 -1.09 -6.91 18.06
CA ILE A 52 -1.10 -7.04 16.60
C ILE A 52 -0.66 -8.45 16.17
N PHE A 53 0.34 -9.04 16.83
CA PHE A 53 0.90 -10.35 16.49
C PHE A 53 0.43 -11.48 17.39
N TYR A 54 -0.50 -11.24 18.31
CA TYR A 54 -1.07 -12.25 19.20
C TYR A 54 -1.76 -13.38 18.42
N LEU A 55 -1.59 -14.61 18.88
CA LEU A 55 -2.28 -15.80 18.41
C LEU A 55 -2.94 -16.51 19.60
N ASP A 56 -4.20 -16.89 19.46
CA ASP A 56 -4.89 -17.77 20.41
C ASP A 56 -4.42 -19.24 20.28
N GLU A 57 -4.90 -20.09 21.17
CA GLU A 57 -4.50 -21.51 21.21
C GLU A 57 -4.85 -22.25 19.90
N ASP A 58 -5.96 -21.90 19.24
CA ASP A 58 -6.38 -22.53 17.99
C ASP A 58 -5.44 -22.18 16.85
N ALA A 59 -5.03 -20.91 16.74
CA ALA A 59 -4.07 -20.44 15.73
C ALA A 59 -2.66 -21.02 15.98
N GLN A 60 -2.23 -21.11 17.25
CA GLN A 60 -0.97 -21.74 17.63
C GLN A 60 -0.96 -23.23 17.28
N PHE A 61 -2.00 -23.97 17.66
CA PHE A 61 -2.16 -25.38 17.34
C PHE A 61 -2.21 -25.65 15.84
N PHE A 62 -2.88 -24.77 15.08
CA PHE A 62 -2.88 -24.83 13.62
C PHE A 62 -1.46 -24.76 13.05
N ALA A 63 -0.64 -23.80 13.50
CA ALA A 63 0.74 -23.65 13.05
C ALA A 63 1.61 -24.86 13.42
N GLU A 64 1.51 -25.34 14.66
CA GLU A 64 2.23 -26.53 15.14
C GLU A 64 1.87 -27.78 14.31
N ARG A 65 0.60 -28.01 14.07
CA ARG A 65 0.13 -29.13 13.26
C ARG A 65 0.64 -29.06 11.81
N ALA A 66 0.71 -27.86 11.23
CA ALA A 66 1.18 -27.66 9.87
C ALA A 66 2.64 -28.08 9.68
N VAL A 67 3.47 -28.03 10.75
CA VAL A 67 4.90 -28.36 10.72
C VAL A 67 5.21 -29.75 11.30
N TYR A 68 4.37 -30.27 12.22
CA TYR A 68 4.64 -31.48 13.03
C TYR A 68 4.79 -32.77 12.19
N GLU A 69 4.05 -32.91 11.10
CA GLU A 69 4.03 -34.18 10.31
C GLU A 69 5.29 -34.38 9.45
N LYS A 70 6.30 -33.52 9.55
CA LYS A 70 7.40 -33.48 8.59
C LYS A 70 8.77 -33.49 9.23
N SER A 71 9.37 -34.67 9.27
CA SER A 71 10.72 -34.93 9.82
C SER A 71 11.88 -34.20 9.11
N ILE A 72 11.62 -33.41 8.06
CA ILE A 72 12.61 -32.65 7.30
C ILE A 72 12.24 -31.17 7.38
N LEU A 73 13.11 -30.35 7.95
CA LEU A 73 12.94 -28.89 8.14
C LEU A 73 12.44 -28.16 6.89
N GLN A 74 12.90 -28.56 5.69
CA GLN A 74 12.41 -28.02 4.41
C GLN A 74 10.92 -28.22 4.18
N LYS A 75 10.38 -29.33 4.68
CA LYS A 75 8.95 -29.63 4.57
C LYS A 75 8.12 -28.77 5.51
N ASN A 76 8.71 -28.23 6.58
CA ASN A 76 8.03 -27.39 7.56
C ASN A 76 7.66 -26.03 6.95
N VAL A 77 8.59 -25.36 6.25
CA VAL A 77 8.29 -24.09 5.55
C VAL A 77 7.17 -24.30 4.52
N LYS A 78 7.30 -25.31 3.64
CA LYS A 78 6.28 -25.62 2.62
C LYS A 78 4.96 -26.09 3.24
N GLY A 79 5.02 -26.80 4.37
CA GLY A 79 3.86 -27.27 5.10
C GLY A 79 3.03 -26.12 5.65
N LEU A 80 3.69 -25.18 6.34
CA LEU A 80 3.02 -24.01 6.88
C LEU A 80 2.44 -23.14 5.76
N VAL A 81 3.20 -22.86 4.71
CA VAL A 81 2.72 -22.09 3.55
C VAL A 81 1.48 -22.73 2.95
N LYS A 82 1.51 -24.05 2.69
CA LYS A 82 0.37 -24.78 2.17
C LYS A 82 -0.84 -24.68 3.10
N ALA A 83 -0.65 -24.89 4.40
CA ALA A 83 -1.74 -24.83 5.37
C ALA A 83 -2.38 -23.43 5.43
N ILE A 84 -1.56 -22.36 5.37
CA ILE A 84 -2.04 -20.98 5.35
C ILE A 84 -2.88 -20.70 4.10
N PHE A 85 -2.41 -21.13 2.90
CA PHE A 85 -3.19 -20.95 1.68
C PHE A 85 -4.46 -21.79 1.70
N ASP A 86 -4.41 -23.07 2.12
CA ASP A 86 -5.61 -23.91 2.26
C ASP A 86 -6.62 -23.26 3.24
N HIS A 87 -6.16 -22.68 4.37
CA HIS A 87 -7.01 -21.95 5.30
C HIS A 87 -7.61 -20.69 4.68
N SER A 88 -6.82 -19.95 3.91
CA SER A 88 -7.25 -18.73 3.22
C SER A 88 -8.24 -19.03 2.07
N ASP A 89 -8.01 -20.11 1.32
CA ASP A 89 -8.87 -20.51 0.19
C ASP A 89 -10.27 -21.01 0.63
N HIS A 90 -10.42 -21.48 1.89
CA HIS A 90 -11.68 -21.98 2.44
C HIS A 90 -12.68 -20.86 2.81
N GLY A 91 -12.71 -19.77 2.04
CA GLY A 91 -13.72 -18.72 2.13
C GLY A 91 -13.25 -17.43 2.79
N MET A 92 -11.95 -17.16 2.79
CA MET A 92 -11.44 -15.86 3.17
C MET A 92 -11.75 -14.82 2.09
N LEU A 93 -12.45 -13.76 2.46
CA LEU A 93 -12.74 -12.64 1.59
C LEU A 93 -11.57 -11.65 1.59
N TYR A 94 -10.97 -11.42 0.44
CA TYR A 94 -10.03 -10.33 0.30
C TYR A 94 -10.78 -8.98 0.34
N ARG A 95 -10.46 -8.14 1.33
CA ARG A 95 -11.03 -6.80 1.49
C ARG A 95 -9.94 -5.80 1.86
N ASN A 96 -9.71 -4.81 1.01
CA ASN A 96 -8.71 -3.76 1.26
C ASN A 96 -8.89 -3.04 2.62
N SER A 97 -10.13 -2.92 3.11
CA SER A 97 -10.46 -2.30 4.40
C SER A 97 -10.35 -3.24 5.61
N ALA A 98 -10.01 -4.50 5.43
CA ALA A 98 -9.90 -5.45 6.54
C ALA A 98 -8.50 -5.36 7.18
N ASN A 99 -8.25 -4.27 7.91
CA ASN A 99 -7.02 -4.07 8.68
C ASN A 99 -7.17 -4.72 10.05
N THR A 100 -6.77 -5.99 10.17
CA THR A 100 -6.99 -6.85 11.34
C THR A 100 -5.67 -7.35 11.94
N THR A 101 -5.67 -7.66 13.24
CA THR A 101 -4.56 -8.31 13.94
C THR A 101 -4.39 -9.76 13.48
N ALA A 102 -3.27 -10.41 13.79
CA ALA A 102 -2.99 -11.79 13.41
C ALA A 102 -4.14 -12.73 13.79
N ASN A 103 -4.56 -12.69 15.05
CA ASN A 103 -5.62 -13.55 15.57
C ASN A 103 -6.98 -13.26 14.94
N THR A 104 -7.31 -11.99 14.77
CA THR A 104 -8.57 -11.58 14.12
C THR A 104 -8.58 -12.01 12.65
N THR A 105 -7.45 -11.94 11.95
CA THR A 105 -7.30 -12.42 10.58
C THR A 105 -7.53 -13.92 10.49
N PHE A 106 -6.95 -14.68 11.41
CA PHE A 106 -7.12 -16.13 11.46
C PHE A 106 -8.60 -16.55 11.63
N ASN A 107 -9.34 -15.83 12.49
CA ASN A 107 -10.71 -16.20 12.87
C ASN A 107 -11.79 -15.63 11.94
N ASN A 108 -11.62 -14.43 11.38
CA ASN A 108 -12.71 -13.67 10.74
C ASN A 108 -12.88 -13.87 9.23
N ARG A 109 -12.04 -14.63 8.57
CA ARG A 109 -12.11 -14.90 7.12
C ARG A 109 -12.23 -13.64 6.21
N ALA A 110 -11.77 -12.49 6.69
CA ALA A 110 -11.68 -11.26 5.89
C ALA A 110 -10.37 -10.56 6.20
N ALA A 111 -9.55 -10.31 5.18
CA ALA A 111 -8.25 -9.70 5.34
C ALA A 111 -7.77 -8.99 4.07
N ASN A 112 -6.80 -8.10 4.21
CA ASN A 112 -5.98 -7.58 3.13
C ASN A 112 -4.58 -8.22 3.15
N CYS A 113 -3.72 -7.86 2.17
CA CYS A 113 -2.36 -8.40 2.07
C CYS A 113 -1.54 -8.16 3.35
N LEU A 114 -1.66 -6.97 3.97
CA LEU A 114 -0.92 -6.63 5.18
C LEU A 114 -1.36 -7.50 6.38
N SER A 115 -2.68 -7.66 6.59
CA SER A 115 -3.22 -8.49 7.68
C SER A 115 -2.87 -9.98 7.51
N LEU A 116 -2.92 -10.49 6.28
CA LEU A 116 -2.47 -11.85 5.96
C LEU A 116 -0.97 -12.02 6.20
N SER A 117 -0.19 -11.01 5.85
CA SER A 117 1.26 -11.01 6.12
C SER A 117 1.57 -10.97 7.61
N ILE A 118 0.83 -10.18 8.40
CA ILE A 118 0.97 -10.11 9.87
C ILE A 118 0.61 -11.48 10.50
N MET A 119 -0.49 -12.10 10.09
CA MET A 119 -0.89 -13.43 10.54
C MET A 119 0.18 -14.48 10.20
N THR A 120 0.64 -14.50 8.96
CA THR A 120 1.67 -15.45 8.49
C THR A 120 2.98 -15.29 9.27
N TYR A 121 3.39 -14.04 9.54
CA TYR A 121 4.56 -13.75 10.35
C TYR A 121 4.39 -14.35 11.76
N ALA A 122 3.27 -14.08 12.42
CA ALA A 122 3.02 -14.56 13.77
C ALA A 122 3.00 -16.10 13.83
N LEU A 123 2.34 -16.77 12.87
CA LEU A 123 2.30 -18.24 12.78
C LEU A 123 3.72 -18.82 12.56
N ALA A 124 4.52 -18.21 11.70
CA ALA A 124 5.89 -18.67 11.42
C ALA A 124 6.81 -18.51 12.62
N GLU A 125 6.79 -17.34 13.28
CA GLU A 125 7.57 -17.08 14.51
C GLU A 125 7.20 -18.06 15.63
N HIS A 126 5.89 -18.37 15.81
CA HIS A 126 5.42 -19.30 16.82
C HIS A 126 6.05 -20.71 16.67
N VAL A 127 6.22 -21.17 15.44
CA VAL A 127 6.84 -22.50 15.18
C VAL A 127 8.35 -22.43 14.92
N GLY A 128 9.00 -21.29 15.24
CA GLY A 128 10.45 -21.12 15.17
C GLY A 128 11.01 -20.98 13.76
N LEU A 129 10.20 -20.60 12.77
CA LEU A 129 10.67 -20.25 11.44
C LEU A 129 11.01 -18.75 11.37
N ASN A 130 12.03 -18.41 10.58
CA ASN A 130 12.32 -17.00 10.29
C ASN A 130 11.29 -16.47 9.27
N ALA A 131 10.76 -15.27 9.54
CA ALA A 131 9.89 -14.54 8.64
C ALA A 131 10.46 -13.14 8.38
N THR A 132 10.55 -12.75 7.11
CA THR A 132 11.04 -11.43 6.70
C THR A 132 9.99 -10.79 5.80
N PHE A 133 9.58 -9.58 6.17
CA PHE A 133 8.67 -8.77 5.36
C PHE A 133 9.41 -8.09 4.22
N TYR A 134 8.75 -8.00 3.07
CA TYR A 134 9.22 -7.25 1.91
C TYR A 134 8.13 -6.33 1.39
N GLU A 135 8.45 -5.06 1.25
CA GLU A 135 7.64 -4.11 0.48
C GLU A 135 7.98 -4.28 -1.00
N VAL A 136 6.96 -4.39 -1.85
CA VAL A 136 7.11 -4.59 -3.29
C VAL A 136 6.86 -3.26 -4.00
N GLU A 137 7.79 -2.84 -4.86
CA GLU A 137 7.72 -1.59 -5.63
C GLU A 137 6.76 -1.75 -6.82
N ILE A 138 5.47 -1.84 -6.55
CA ILE A 138 4.44 -1.91 -7.59
C ILE A 138 4.13 -0.50 -8.14
N PRO A 139 3.66 -0.40 -9.40
CA PRO A 139 3.09 0.86 -9.90
C PRO A 139 1.95 1.33 -9.00
N GLU A 140 1.87 2.64 -8.80
CA GLU A 140 0.77 3.22 -8.04
C GLU A 140 -0.58 2.70 -8.58
N TYR A 141 -1.41 2.16 -7.70
CA TYR A 141 -2.80 1.85 -8.01
C TYR A 141 -3.71 2.24 -6.85
N TRP A 142 -4.92 2.63 -7.17
CA TRP A 142 -5.88 3.17 -6.21
C TRP A 142 -7.17 2.39 -6.21
N THR A 143 -7.83 2.40 -5.07
CA THR A 143 -9.22 1.98 -4.91
C THR A 143 -10.06 3.16 -4.46
N ARG A 144 -11.33 3.20 -4.90
CA ARG A 144 -12.29 4.22 -4.44
C ARG A 144 -13.09 3.70 -3.26
N ARG A 145 -13.20 4.53 -2.22
CA ARG A 145 -14.04 4.24 -1.05
C ARG A 145 -14.57 5.54 -0.45
N GLU A 146 -15.90 5.67 -0.33
CA GLU A 146 -16.58 6.83 0.27
C GLU A 146 -16.07 8.19 -0.27
N GLY A 147 -15.86 8.27 -1.59
CA GLY A 147 -15.35 9.49 -2.23
C GLY A 147 -13.84 9.69 -2.14
N TYR A 148 -13.09 8.82 -1.44
CA TYR A 148 -11.63 8.89 -1.33
C TYR A 148 -10.93 7.97 -2.32
N SER A 149 -9.83 8.44 -2.91
CA SER A 149 -8.89 7.61 -3.66
C SER A 149 -7.80 7.12 -2.70
N LEU A 150 -7.81 5.83 -2.40
CA LEU A 150 -6.87 5.21 -1.49
C LEU A 150 -5.75 4.55 -2.29
N LEU A 151 -4.52 5.01 -2.10
CA LEU A 151 -3.33 4.39 -2.68
C LEU A 151 -3.06 3.06 -1.98
N ASN A 152 -2.93 1.99 -2.77
CA ASN A 152 -2.64 0.67 -2.25
C ASN A 152 -1.16 0.36 -2.40
N GLY A 153 -0.55 -0.12 -1.33
CA GLY A 153 0.79 -0.71 -1.33
C GLY A 153 0.72 -2.23 -1.41
N HIS A 154 1.84 -2.87 -1.66
CA HIS A 154 1.94 -4.32 -1.65
C HIS A 154 3.08 -4.78 -0.74
N ILE A 155 2.76 -5.79 0.09
CA ILE A 155 3.69 -6.41 1.02
C ILE A 155 3.58 -7.93 0.91
N ASN A 156 4.73 -8.61 0.93
CA ASN A 156 4.80 -10.06 1.00
C ASN A 156 5.80 -10.52 2.07
N LEU A 157 5.90 -11.82 2.28
CA LEU A 157 6.80 -12.43 3.23
C LEU A 157 7.72 -13.45 2.56
N ARG A 158 8.92 -13.58 3.12
CA ARG A 158 9.76 -14.76 2.93
C ARG A 158 9.87 -15.53 4.24
N LEU A 159 9.54 -16.80 4.19
CA LEU A 159 9.77 -17.75 5.26
C LEU A 159 11.03 -18.54 4.99
N SER A 160 11.86 -18.75 6.00
CA SER A 160 13.08 -19.55 5.91
C SER A 160 13.34 -20.30 7.21
N LEU A 161 14.31 -21.22 7.18
CA LEU A 161 14.73 -21.93 8.38
C LEU A 161 15.53 -20.99 9.31
N PRO A 162 15.51 -21.28 10.63
CA PRO A 162 16.42 -20.63 11.58
C PRO A 162 17.88 -20.79 11.09
N ASN A 163 18.67 -19.74 11.21
CA ASN A 163 20.09 -19.69 10.82
C ASN A 163 20.38 -19.65 9.30
N GLU A 164 19.37 -19.58 8.42
CA GLU A 164 19.58 -19.24 7.02
C GLU A 164 19.49 -17.72 6.82
N SER A 165 20.49 -17.16 6.10
CA SER A 165 20.43 -15.75 5.73
C SER A 165 19.34 -15.52 4.68
N PRO A 166 18.44 -14.56 4.85
CA PRO A 166 17.41 -14.26 3.86
C PRO A 166 17.97 -13.80 2.49
N VAL A 167 19.26 -13.45 2.45
CA VAL A 167 19.94 -12.91 1.26
C VAL A 167 20.78 -13.97 0.52
N ALA A 168 21.17 -15.06 1.17
CA ALA A 168 22.18 -15.98 0.65
C ALA A 168 21.60 -17.32 0.20
N ALA A 169 20.74 -17.33 -0.81
CA ALA A 169 20.16 -18.61 -1.21
C ALA A 169 20.33 -18.95 -2.70
N VAL A 170 21.52 -19.34 -3.08
CA VAL A 170 21.66 -20.35 -4.13
C VAL A 170 21.49 -21.72 -3.44
N GLY A 171 20.25 -22.27 -3.46
CA GLY A 171 19.93 -23.57 -2.85
C GLY A 171 19.32 -23.54 -1.44
N GLY A 172 18.98 -22.38 -0.89
CA GLY A 172 18.36 -22.23 0.45
C GLY A 172 16.92 -22.71 0.52
N THR A 173 16.50 -23.07 1.74
CA THR A 173 15.15 -23.55 2.03
C THR A 173 14.26 -22.42 2.45
N TRP A 174 13.74 -21.71 1.49
CA TRP A 174 12.82 -20.61 1.72
C TRP A 174 11.55 -20.73 0.85
N ALA A 175 10.51 -20.05 1.24
CA ALA A 175 9.30 -19.87 0.45
C ALA A 175 8.84 -18.42 0.55
N ASP A 176 8.53 -17.82 -0.60
CA ASP A 176 7.84 -16.54 -0.63
C ASP A 176 6.33 -16.79 -0.47
N VAL A 177 5.70 -15.99 0.41
CA VAL A 177 4.27 -16.00 0.68
C VAL A 177 3.71 -14.66 0.22
N ASP A 178 2.90 -14.71 -0.81
CA ASP A 178 2.33 -13.54 -1.45
C ASP A 178 0.82 -13.73 -1.59
N PHE A 179 0.05 -12.81 -1.04
CA PHE A 179 -1.41 -12.82 -1.03
C PHE A 179 -1.99 -11.85 -2.06
N ASP A 180 -1.21 -11.47 -3.09
CA ASP A 180 -1.71 -10.57 -4.14
C ASP A 180 -2.71 -11.30 -5.03
N PRO A 181 -3.98 -10.83 -5.08
CA PRO A 181 -4.97 -11.40 -5.99
C PRO A 181 -4.69 -11.09 -7.47
N GLN A 182 -3.83 -10.13 -7.77
CA GLN A 182 -3.56 -9.67 -9.15
C GLN A 182 -2.38 -10.36 -9.83
N MET A 183 -1.72 -11.32 -9.19
CA MET A 183 -0.56 -12.05 -9.71
C MET A 183 0.62 -11.16 -10.19
N LEU A 184 0.83 -10.00 -9.60
CA LEU A 184 1.94 -9.09 -9.93
C LEU A 184 3.34 -9.62 -9.51
N ARG A 185 3.47 -10.90 -9.29
CA ARG A 185 4.42 -11.60 -8.43
C ARG A 185 5.89 -11.53 -8.79
N ASN A 186 6.27 -11.36 -10.05
CA ASN A 186 7.63 -11.79 -10.43
C ASN A 186 8.53 -10.73 -11.04
N TYR A 187 8.11 -9.48 -11.18
CA TYR A 187 8.84 -8.50 -11.98
C TYR A 187 9.19 -7.19 -11.25
N PHE A 188 8.70 -7.01 -10.01
CA PHE A 188 8.92 -5.78 -9.28
C PHE A 188 10.03 -5.93 -8.23
N PRO A 189 10.89 -4.92 -8.07
CA PRO A 189 11.86 -4.86 -6.98
C PRO A 189 11.14 -4.97 -5.63
N ARG A 190 11.81 -5.55 -4.65
CA ARG A 190 11.30 -5.66 -3.30
C ARG A 190 12.40 -5.39 -2.29
N ASN A 191 12.05 -4.67 -1.24
CA ASN A 191 12.95 -4.27 -0.18
C ASN A 191 12.52 -4.89 1.15
N ALA A 192 13.46 -5.49 1.87
CA ALA A 192 13.18 -5.97 3.22
C ALA A 192 12.82 -4.80 4.13
N VAL A 193 11.75 -4.98 4.91
CA VAL A 193 11.26 -3.96 5.84
C VAL A 193 11.20 -4.50 7.26
N SER A 194 11.42 -3.60 8.23
CA SER A 194 11.41 -3.94 9.64
C SER A 194 10.00 -4.25 10.15
N LYS A 195 9.89 -5.02 11.23
CA LYS A 195 8.64 -5.25 11.95
C LYS A 195 7.99 -3.93 12.39
N ASN A 196 8.80 -2.95 12.83
CA ASN A 196 8.30 -1.63 13.20
C ASN A 196 7.66 -0.90 12.02
N LYS A 197 8.24 -0.97 10.80
CA LYS A 197 7.63 -0.40 9.60
C LYS A 197 6.29 -1.06 9.29
N VAL A 198 6.17 -2.37 9.47
CA VAL A 198 4.90 -3.11 9.28
C VAL A 198 3.84 -2.69 10.31
N ILE A 199 4.22 -2.51 11.58
CA ILE A 199 3.33 -1.98 12.63
C ILE A 199 2.86 -0.56 12.25
N ALA A 200 3.76 0.29 11.76
CA ALA A 200 3.40 1.63 11.32
C ALA A 200 2.47 1.60 10.09
N MET A 201 2.67 0.68 9.14
CA MET A 201 1.74 0.46 8.02
C MET A 201 0.35 0.03 8.51
N TYR A 202 0.29 -0.86 9.52
CA TYR A 202 -0.97 -1.26 10.14
C TYR A 202 -1.69 -0.05 10.78
N TYR A 203 -0.99 0.74 11.59
CA TYR A 203 -1.56 1.95 12.18
C TYR A 203 -1.98 2.97 11.11
N ASN A 204 -1.16 3.17 10.09
CA ASN A 204 -1.49 4.06 8.98
C ASN A 204 -2.81 3.65 8.29
N ASN A 205 -3.00 2.37 8.03
CA ASN A 205 -4.22 1.85 7.42
C ASN A 205 -5.45 1.99 8.34
N LYS A 206 -5.29 1.72 9.64
CA LYS A 206 -6.35 1.94 10.65
C LYS A 206 -6.71 3.42 10.77
N GLY A 207 -5.70 4.29 10.70
CA GLY A 207 -5.88 5.74 10.67
C GLY A 207 -6.64 6.20 9.43
N ALA A 208 -6.30 5.66 8.25
CA ALA A 208 -7.02 5.94 7.01
C ALA A 208 -8.48 5.46 7.05
N ASP A 209 -8.76 4.27 7.63
CA ASP A 209 -10.12 3.80 7.85
C ASP A 209 -10.92 4.75 8.77
N ALA A 210 -10.30 5.23 9.85
CA ALA A 210 -10.92 6.19 10.76
C ALA A 210 -11.16 7.56 10.08
N LEU A 211 -10.23 7.99 9.22
CA LEU A 211 -10.34 9.24 8.44
C LEU A 211 -11.53 9.18 7.48
N VAL A 212 -11.63 8.11 6.70
CA VAL A 212 -12.76 7.88 5.79
C VAL A 212 -14.09 7.81 6.52
N ALA A 213 -14.09 7.30 7.76
CA ALA A 213 -15.27 7.28 8.64
C ALA A 213 -15.51 8.62 9.37
N ASN A 214 -14.79 9.70 9.03
CA ASN A 214 -14.83 11.03 9.66
C ASN A 214 -14.55 11.01 11.18
N SER A 215 -13.85 9.97 11.67
CA SER A 215 -13.45 9.83 13.07
C SER A 215 -12.06 10.44 13.29
N TYR A 216 -11.94 11.77 13.20
CA TYR A 216 -10.68 12.49 13.09
C TYR A 216 -9.76 12.31 14.30
N THR A 217 -10.30 12.35 15.53
CA THR A 217 -9.49 12.12 16.74
C THR A 217 -8.90 10.70 16.77
N ARG A 218 -9.67 9.70 16.34
CA ARG A 218 -9.18 8.32 16.22
C ARG A 218 -8.16 8.18 15.10
N ALA A 219 -8.37 8.83 13.95
CA ALA A 219 -7.40 8.88 12.86
C ALA A 219 -6.06 9.45 13.34
N TYR A 220 -6.12 10.56 14.11
CA TYR A 220 -4.93 11.16 14.71
C TYR A 220 -4.18 10.18 15.63
N SER A 221 -4.88 9.46 16.52
CA SER A 221 -4.25 8.48 17.41
C SER A 221 -3.41 7.46 16.63
N TYR A 222 -3.95 6.93 15.54
CA TYR A 222 -3.27 5.96 14.70
C TYR A 222 -2.12 6.57 13.89
N PHE A 223 -2.31 7.72 13.21
CA PHE A 223 -1.24 8.36 12.45
C PHE A 223 -0.08 8.80 13.35
N ARG A 224 -0.41 9.31 14.54
CA ARG A 224 0.57 9.63 15.57
C ARG A 224 1.39 8.40 16.00
N ALA A 225 0.74 7.29 16.23
CA ALA A 225 1.40 6.03 16.58
C ALA A 225 2.30 5.54 15.44
N ALA A 226 1.81 5.59 14.18
CA ALA A 226 2.58 5.22 13.00
C ALA A 226 3.85 6.08 12.87
N ALA A 227 3.71 7.42 12.96
CA ALA A 227 4.82 8.36 12.87
C ALA A 227 5.86 8.19 13.99
N LYS A 228 5.45 7.73 15.19
CA LYS A 228 6.37 7.45 16.29
C LYS A 228 7.11 6.12 16.14
N VAL A 229 6.46 5.10 15.60
CA VAL A 229 7.05 3.75 15.46
C VAL A 229 8.00 3.69 14.26
N ALA A 230 7.64 4.34 13.14
CA ALA A 230 8.47 4.40 11.93
C ALA A 230 8.37 5.81 11.32
N PRO A 231 9.16 6.78 11.82
CA PRO A 231 9.13 8.15 11.32
C PRO A 231 9.55 8.30 9.85
N GLU A 232 10.24 7.30 9.31
CA GLU A 232 10.60 7.21 7.89
C GLU A 232 9.44 6.79 6.98
N LEU A 233 8.29 6.34 7.53
CA LEU A 233 7.11 5.95 6.75
C LEU A 233 6.37 7.18 6.24
N GLN A 234 6.73 7.66 5.06
CA GLN A 234 6.21 8.86 4.44
C GLN A 234 4.68 8.87 4.30
N GLN A 235 4.05 7.70 4.06
CA GLN A 235 2.60 7.57 3.91
C GLN A 235 1.84 8.03 5.16
N SER A 236 2.40 7.80 6.35
CA SER A 236 1.78 8.25 7.60
C SER A 236 1.76 9.77 7.72
N TRP A 237 2.81 10.43 7.24
CA TRP A 237 2.88 11.90 7.19
C TRP A 237 1.94 12.48 6.15
N VAL A 238 1.83 11.85 4.96
CA VAL A 238 0.84 12.26 3.95
C VAL A 238 -0.57 12.19 4.52
N ASN A 239 -0.94 11.08 5.15
CA ASN A 239 -2.28 10.90 5.71
C ASN A 239 -2.54 11.82 6.91
N LEU A 240 -1.53 12.10 7.73
CA LEU A 240 -1.64 13.11 8.79
C LEU A 240 -1.85 14.51 8.21
N GLY A 241 -1.17 14.85 7.12
CA GLY A 241 -1.40 16.10 6.40
C GLY A 241 -2.81 16.20 5.82
N VAL A 242 -3.37 15.10 5.29
CA VAL A 242 -4.78 15.03 4.86
C VAL A 242 -5.71 15.29 6.04
N LEU A 243 -5.46 14.67 7.19
CA LEU A 243 -6.25 14.91 8.41
C LEU A 243 -6.21 16.38 8.82
N TYR A 244 -5.02 17.02 8.86
CA TYR A 244 -4.90 18.44 9.19
C TYR A 244 -5.67 19.32 8.21
N ARG A 245 -5.58 19.06 6.91
CA ARG A 245 -6.35 19.78 5.89
C ARG A 245 -7.87 19.62 6.09
N MET A 246 -8.34 18.45 6.52
CA MET A 246 -9.76 18.20 6.76
C MET A 246 -10.32 18.88 8.02
N VAL A 247 -9.46 19.36 8.89
CA VAL A 247 -9.82 20.18 10.05
C VAL A 247 -9.38 21.64 9.90
N ASP A 248 -9.14 22.06 8.66
CA ASP A 248 -8.78 23.43 8.25
C ASP A 248 -7.43 23.94 8.80
N GLU A 249 -6.57 23.03 9.30
CA GLU A 249 -5.23 23.35 9.80
C GLU A 249 -4.20 23.34 8.64
N TYR A 250 -4.34 24.28 7.72
CA TYR A 250 -3.64 24.29 6.43
C TYR A 250 -2.12 24.46 6.56
N GLU A 251 -1.65 25.30 7.50
CA GLU A 251 -0.20 25.47 7.75
C GLU A 251 0.42 24.13 8.23
N GLN A 252 -0.26 23.45 9.14
CA GLN A 252 0.19 22.16 9.66
C GLN A 252 0.18 21.08 8.57
N ALA A 253 -0.84 21.11 7.71
CA ALA A 253 -0.94 20.20 6.56
C ALA A 253 0.23 20.42 5.59
N GLU A 254 0.54 21.69 5.23
CA GLU A 254 1.65 22.01 4.33
C GLU A 254 3.00 21.56 4.89
N MET A 255 3.28 21.85 6.16
CA MET A 255 4.52 21.41 6.82
C MET A 255 4.64 19.88 6.80
N THR A 256 3.53 19.17 7.05
CA THR A 256 3.50 17.71 7.11
C THR A 256 3.70 17.07 5.73
N TYR A 257 3.09 17.63 4.66
CA TYR A 257 3.35 17.17 3.28
C TYR A 257 4.80 17.44 2.85
N LYS A 258 5.35 18.60 3.18
CA LYS A 258 6.75 18.93 2.89
C LYS A 258 7.71 18.00 3.63
N HIS A 259 7.37 17.60 4.86
CA HIS A 259 8.15 16.59 5.57
C HIS A 259 8.10 15.24 4.87
N ALA A 260 6.91 14.77 4.43
CA ALA A 260 6.80 13.55 3.65
C ALA A 260 7.65 13.60 2.36
N LEU A 261 7.68 14.76 1.68
CA LEU A 261 8.51 14.98 0.50
C LEU A 261 10.01 15.03 0.82
N SER A 262 10.42 15.51 1.99
CA SER A 262 11.82 15.45 2.41
C SER A 262 12.31 14.02 2.67
N LEU A 263 11.41 13.10 3.01
CA LEU A 263 11.71 11.66 3.13
C LEU A 263 11.76 10.97 1.76
N ASN A 264 10.94 11.42 0.80
CA ASN A 264 10.94 10.93 -0.58
C ASN A 264 10.36 11.98 -1.54
N GLU A 265 11.22 12.63 -2.29
CA GLU A 265 10.86 13.66 -3.28
C GLU A 265 10.00 13.12 -4.44
N GLU A 266 10.07 11.80 -4.70
CA GLU A 266 9.29 11.13 -5.75
C GLU A 266 7.87 10.74 -5.30
N ASN A 267 7.45 11.08 -4.07
CA ASN A 267 6.11 10.79 -3.57
C ASN A 267 5.05 11.65 -4.26
N LEU A 268 4.50 11.13 -5.36
CA LEU A 268 3.49 11.84 -6.16
C LEU A 268 2.19 12.08 -5.40
N THR A 269 1.86 11.22 -4.41
CA THR A 269 0.68 11.40 -3.56
C THR A 269 0.85 12.58 -2.60
N ALA A 270 2.06 12.78 -2.06
CA ALA A 270 2.37 13.98 -1.26
C ALA A 270 2.29 15.25 -2.10
N TRP A 271 2.84 15.24 -3.32
CA TRP A 271 2.74 16.36 -4.26
C TRP A 271 1.29 16.68 -4.62
N GLU A 272 0.49 15.67 -4.97
CA GLU A 272 -0.92 15.84 -5.30
C GLU A 272 -1.72 16.47 -4.14
N ASN A 273 -1.54 15.96 -2.91
CA ASN A 273 -2.20 16.53 -1.74
C ASN A 273 -1.75 17.95 -1.42
N LEU A 274 -0.47 18.28 -1.68
CA LEU A 274 0.06 19.65 -1.57
C LEU A 274 -0.57 20.57 -2.63
N SER A 275 -0.75 20.11 -3.86
CA SER A 275 -1.45 20.84 -4.91
C SER A 275 -2.90 21.11 -4.53
N ILE A 276 -3.61 20.12 -4.02
CA ILE A 276 -4.99 20.27 -3.53
C ILE A 276 -5.03 21.31 -2.40
N LEU A 277 -4.10 21.25 -1.45
CA LEU A 277 -4.00 22.23 -0.37
C LEU A 277 -3.80 23.66 -0.90
N TYR A 278 -2.93 23.84 -1.89
CA TYR A 278 -2.68 25.16 -2.49
C TYR A 278 -3.92 25.71 -3.21
N THR A 279 -4.74 24.86 -3.83
CA THR A 279 -6.05 25.27 -4.37
C THR A 279 -6.99 25.76 -3.26
N TYR A 280 -7.02 25.11 -2.09
CA TYR A 280 -7.80 25.58 -0.93
C TYR A 280 -7.31 26.93 -0.36
N GLN A 281 -6.06 27.30 -0.64
CA GLN A 281 -5.43 28.55 -0.19
C GLN A 281 -5.41 29.63 -1.28
N ASP A 282 -6.13 29.45 -2.41
CA ASP A 282 -6.13 30.34 -3.58
C ASP A 282 -4.72 30.55 -4.20
N ARG A 283 -3.81 29.56 -4.02
CA ARG A 283 -2.45 29.55 -4.59
C ARG A 283 -2.42 28.77 -5.91
N ASP A 284 -3.27 29.19 -6.85
CA ASP A 284 -3.56 28.46 -8.09
C ASP A 284 -2.35 28.24 -8.99
N ASP A 285 -1.42 29.20 -9.07
CA ASP A 285 -0.20 29.06 -9.88
C ASP A 285 0.73 27.95 -9.38
N GLU A 286 0.83 27.76 -8.06
CA GLU A 286 1.63 26.72 -7.43
C GLU A 286 0.95 25.38 -7.58
N ALA A 287 -0.36 25.33 -7.33
CA ALA A 287 -1.18 24.15 -7.52
C ALA A 287 -1.09 23.64 -8.97
N PHE A 288 -1.23 24.51 -9.96
CA PHE A 288 -1.16 24.17 -11.39
C PHE A 288 0.19 23.57 -11.77
N LYS A 289 1.31 24.14 -11.34
CA LYS A 289 2.66 23.62 -11.64
C LYS A 289 2.84 22.20 -11.10
N ILE A 290 2.39 21.95 -9.85
CA ILE A 290 2.48 20.63 -9.23
C ILE A 290 1.58 19.65 -9.97
N THR A 291 0.33 20.02 -10.25
CA THR A 291 -0.61 19.17 -10.97
C THR A 291 -0.05 18.71 -12.31
N GLN A 292 0.50 19.64 -13.12
CA GLN A 292 1.13 19.29 -14.39
C GLN A 292 2.29 18.32 -14.24
N MET A 293 3.13 18.50 -13.22
CA MET A 293 4.25 17.59 -12.93
C MET A 293 3.75 16.19 -12.56
N VAL A 294 2.74 16.08 -11.69
CA VAL A 294 2.16 14.81 -11.27
C VAL A 294 1.49 14.09 -12.45
N GLU A 295 0.68 14.80 -13.24
CA GLU A 295 0.04 14.26 -14.44
C GLU A 295 1.07 13.76 -15.45
N ALA A 296 2.13 14.51 -15.69
CA ALA A 296 3.19 14.10 -16.62
C ALA A 296 3.86 12.79 -16.20
N LYS A 297 4.05 12.58 -14.90
CA LYS A 297 4.62 11.34 -14.35
C LYS A 297 3.61 10.17 -14.39
N ARG A 298 2.33 10.41 -14.13
CA ARG A 298 1.29 9.37 -14.05
C ARG A 298 0.59 9.02 -15.37
N LYS A 299 0.72 9.84 -16.42
CA LYS A 299 -0.03 9.66 -17.68
C LYS A 299 0.13 8.30 -18.37
N HIS A 300 1.17 7.55 -18.04
CA HIS A 300 1.41 6.20 -18.56
C HIS A 300 0.99 5.09 -17.60
N ASN A 301 0.36 5.44 -16.49
CA ASN A 301 -0.17 4.47 -15.53
C ASN A 301 -1.67 4.21 -15.83
N PRO A 302 -2.08 2.98 -16.21
CA PRO A 302 -3.49 2.69 -16.50
C PRO A 302 -4.39 2.87 -15.26
N TYR A 303 -3.88 2.64 -14.06
CA TYR A 303 -4.64 2.85 -12.82
C TYR A 303 -4.91 4.34 -12.54
N TYR A 304 -4.01 5.22 -12.94
CA TYR A 304 -4.26 6.66 -12.85
C TYR A 304 -5.47 7.06 -13.70
N HIS A 305 -5.55 6.56 -14.92
CA HIS A 305 -6.71 6.79 -15.77
C HIS A 305 -7.97 6.10 -15.24
N TYR A 306 -7.85 4.93 -14.62
CA TYR A 306 -8.96 4.31 -13.94
C TYR A 306 -9.54 5.21 -12.85
N ILE A 307 -8.70 5.77 -11.97
CA ILE A 307 -9.16 6.59 -10.85
C ILE A 307 -9.79 7.91 -11.32
N LEU A 308 -9.22 8.55 -12.35
CA LEU A 308 -9.81 9.74 -12.96
C LEU A 308 -11.17 9.44 -13.60
N GLY A 309 -11.31 8.26 -14.21
CA GLY A 309 -12.60 7.78 -14.74
C GLY A 309 -13.65 7.57 -13.65
N GLU A 310 -13.27 6.94 -12.52
CA GLU A 310 -14.18 6.76 -11.38
C GLU A 310 -14.60 8.12 -10.77
N GLN A 311 -13.68 9.07 -10.63
CA GLN A 311 -13.99 10.41 -10.14
C GLN A 311 -14.96 11.15 -11.06
N ALA A 312 -14.73 11.10 -12.36
CA ALA A 312 -15.62 11.70 -13.35
C ALA A 312 -17.02 11.06 -13.34
N LEU A 313 -17.08 9.73 -13.22
CA LEU A 313 -18.35 9.00 -13.12
C LEU A 313 -19.14 9.37 -11.86
N GLU A 314 -18.48 9.47 -10.72
CA GLU A 314 -19.06 9.92 -9.45
C GLU A 314 -19.57 11.37 -9.53
N ALA A 315 -18.90 12.22 -10.30
CA ALA A 315 -19.30 13.61 -10.55
C ALA A 315 -20.46 13.72 -11.58
N GLY A 316 -20.86 12.60 -12.21
CA GLY A 316 -21.88 12.57 -13.25
C GLY A 316 -21.37 12.96 -14.65
N ASP A 317 -20.07 13.19 -14.82
CA ASP A 317 -19.47 13.45 -16.14
C ASP A 317 -19.09 12.12 -16.82
N ILE A 318 -20.12 11.46 -17.35
CA ILE A 318 -19.98 10.14 -17.98
C ILE A 318 -19.06 10.22 -19.22
N ALA A 319 -19.13 11.31 -19.98
CA ALA A 319 -18.31 11.48 -21.17
C ALA A 319 -16.81 11.55 -20.82
N LEU A 320 -16.45 12.32 -19.81
CA LEU A 320 -15.08 12.42 -19.31
C LEU A 320 -14.61 11.08 -18.70
N ALA A 321 -15.50 10.37 -18.00
CA ALA A 321 -15.19 9.03 -17.45
C ALA A 321 -14.80 8.07 -18.58
N ILE A 322 -15.56 8.00 -19.65
CA ILE A 322 -15.26 7.16 -20.83
C ILE A 322 -13.90 7.54 -21.43
N VAL A 323 -13.61 8.83 -21.61
CA VAL A 323 -12.32 9.30 -22.14
C VAL A 323 -11.16 8.78 -21.30
N HIS A 324 -11.27 8.85 -19.97
CA HIS A 324 -10.22 8.34 -19.08
C HIS A 324 -10.12 6.81 -19.15
N TYR A 325 -11.23 6.09 -19.09
CA TYR A 325 -11.20 4.62 -19.20
C TYR A 325 -10.62 4.16 -20.54
N GLU A 326 -10.93 4.82 -21.66
CA GLU A 326 -10.31 4.52 -22.95
C GLU A 326 -8.81 4.74 -22.95
N ARG A 327 -8.32 5.82 -22.30
CA ARG A 327 -6.88 6.04 -22.15
C ARG A 327 -6.23 4.93 -21.35
N GLY A 328 -6.85 4.50 -20.25
CA GLY A 328 -6.39 3.38 -19.46
C GLY A 328 -6.35 2.06 -20.23
N LEU A 329 -7.41 1.76 -21.02
CA LEU A 329 -7.48 0.55 -21.85
C LEU A 329 -6.50 0.57 -23.05
N ARG A 330 -6.06 1.74 -23.51
CA ARG A 330 -4.95 1.81 -24.48
C ARG A 330 -3.62 1.43 -23.87
N LEU A 331 -3.43 1.64 -22.58
CA LEU A 331 -2.21 1.28 -21.84
C LEU A 331 -2.26 -0.20 -21.39
N ASP A 332 -3.42 -0.66 -20.92
CA ASP A 332 -3.66 -2.05 -20.51
C ASP A 332 -5.08 -2.48 -20.89
N ASN A 333 -5.22 -3.16 -22.00
CA ASN A 333 -6.51 -3.53 -22.60
C ASN A 333 -7.22 -4.69 -21.87
N ALA A 334 -6.56 -5.33 -20.93
CA ALA A 334 -7.07 -6.46 -20.14
C ALA A 334 -7.40 -6.06 -18.69
N ARG A 335 -7.26 -4.78 -18.33
CA ARG A 335 -7.50 -4.31 -16.96
C ARG A 335 -8.98 -4.40 -16.60
N HIS A 336 -9.34 -5.40 -15.78
CA HIS A 336 -10.72 -5.74 -15.45
C HIS A 336 -11.46 -4.62 -14.73
N GLU A 337 -10.78 -3.83 -13.88
CA GLU A 337 -11.37 -2.69 -13.19
C GLU A 337 -11.83 -1.61 -14.19
N ILE A 338 -11.00 -1.31 -15.18
CA ILE A 338 -11.32 -0.32 -16.20
C ILE A 338 -12.45 -0.82 -17.09
N LEU A 339 -12.43 -2.10 -17.46
CA LEU A 339 -13.52 -2.72 -18.24
C LEU A 339 -14.85 -2.67 -17.48
N PHE A 340 -14.82 -2.89 -16.17
CA PHE A 340 -16.00 -2.73 -15.33
C PHE A 340 -16.43 -1.26 -15.20
N GLY A 341 -15.49 -0.32 -15.11
CA GLY A 341 -15.78 1.13 -15.17
C GLY A 341 -16.48 1.53 -16.46
N MET A 342 -15.99 1.06 -17.61
CA MET A 342 -16.66 1.26 -18.92
C MET A 342 -18.08 0.70 -18.93
N ALA A 343 -18.28 -0.51 -18.37
CA ALA A 343 -19.62 -1.11 -18.29
C ALA A 343 -20.58 -0.26 -17.46
N LYS A 344 -20.12 0.31 -16.32
CA LYS A 344 -20.90 1.27 -15.52
C LYS A 344 -21.26 2.51 -16.33
N ALA A 345 -20.27 3.11 -16.98
CA ALA A 345 -20.47 4.34 -17.76
C ALA A 345 -21.48 4.16 -18.89
N TYR A 346 -21.41 3.06 -19.66
CA TYR A 346 -22.38 2.76 -20.72
C TYR A 346 -23.77 2.40 -20.17
N HIS A 347 -23.82 1.76 -19.00
CA HIS A 347 -25.10 1.52 -18.32
C HIS A 347 -25.80 2.85 -17.95
N GLU A 348 -25.07 3.81 -17.39
CA GLU A 348 -25.61 5.15 -17.09
C GLU A 348 -26.08 5.92 -18.35
N LEU A 349 -25.45 5.66 -19.50
CA LEU A 349 -25.90 6.18 -20.79
C LEU A 349 -27.12 5.45 -21.35
N GLY A 350 -27.54 4.34 -20.75
CA GLY A 350 -28.63 3.48 -21.27
C GLY A 350 -28.21 2.57 -22.43
N ASP A 351 -26.90 2.52 -22.75
CA ASP A 351 -26.38 1.60 -23.79
C ASP A 351 -26.08 0.22 -23.15
N VAL A 352 -27.16 -0.56 -23.00
CA VAL A 352 -27.08 -1.89 -22.36
C VAL A 352 -26.17 -2.83 -23.17
N SER A 353 -26.14 -2.70 -24.52
CA SER A 353 -25.31 -3.56 -25.37
C SER A 353 -23.82 -3.37 -25.12
N GLU A 354 -23.34 -2.11 -25.08
CA GLU A 354 -21.96 -1.81 -24.78
C GLU A 354 -21.62 -2.14 -23.30
N ALA A 355 -22.51 -1.85 -22.37
CA ALA A 355 -22.35 -2.23 -20.97
C ALA A 355 -22.14 -3.74 -20.81
N GLN A 356 -22.96 -4.56 -21.46
CA GLN A 356 -22.83 -6.01 -21.46
C GLN A 356 -21.50 -6.46 -22.07
N ARG A 357 -21.11 -5.93 -23.23
CA ARG A 357 -19.85 -6.25 -23.91
C ARG A 357 -18.60 -6.01 -23.03
N TYR A 358 -18.57 -4.87 -22.35
CA TYR A 358 -17.46 -4.55 -21.44
C TYR A 358 -17.48 -5.41 -20.18
N LEU A 359 -18.64 -5.73 -19.66
CA LEU A 359 -18.78 -6.58 -18.48
C LEU A 359 -18.37 -8.04 -18.77
N GLU A 360 -18.69 -8.58 -19.96
CA GLU A 360 -18.19 -9.90 -20.40
C GLU A 360 -16.65 -9.92 -20.47
N ARG A 361 -16.04 -8.83 -20.95
CA ARG A 361 -14.58 -8.71 -20.93
C ARG A 361 -14.03 -8.63 -19.52
N ALA A 362 -14.67 -7.89 -18.60
CA ALA A 362 -14.27 -7.83 -17.20
C ALA A 362 -14.32 -9.23 -16.53
N VAL A 363 -15.36 -10.03 -16.79
CA VAL A 363 -15.46 -11.43 -16.36
C VAL A 363 -14.29 -12.26 -16.89
N ARG A 364 -13.98 -12.11 -18.19
CA ARG A 364 -12.88 -12.86 -18.83
C ARG A 364 -11.50 -12.57 -18.23
N TYR A 365 -11.26 -11.32 -17.86
CA TYR A 365 -9.95 -10.88 -17.33
C TYR A 365 -9.93 -10.77 -15.80
N SER A 366 -10.93 -11.29 -15.11
CA SER A 366 -10.97 -11.32 -13.65
C SER A 366 -9.79 -12.11 -13.08
N PRO A 367 -9.07 -11.57 -12.09
CA PRO A 367 -7.86 -12.20 -11.55
C PRO A 367 -8.16 -13.38 -10.61
N ASN A 368 -9.38 -13.49 -10.10
CA ASN A 368 -9.80 -14.51 -9.13
C ASN A 368 -11.32 -14.79 -9.23
N GLU A 369 -11.76 -15.86 -8.60
CA GLU A 369 -13.17 -16.29 -8.62
C GLU A 369 -14.11 -15.29 -7.91
N GLN A 370 -13.64 -14.54 -6.91
CA GLN A 370 -14.45 -13.54 -6.21
C GLN A 370 -14.85 -12.40 -7.16
N GLU A 371 -13.89 -11.82 -7.87
CA GLU A 371 -14.16 -10.75 -8.86
C GLU A 371 -14.97 -11.29 -10.04
N LYS A 372 -14.67 -12.50 -10.49
CA LYS A 372 -15.42 -13.15 -11.56
C LYS A 372 -16.91 -13.34 -11.20
N GLN A 373 -17.20 -13.83 -10.00
CA GLN A 373 -18.58 -13.98 -9.51
C GLN A 373 -19.26 -12.62 -9.37
N ARG A 374 -18.56 -11.61 -8.87
CA ARG A 374 -19.07 -10.24 -8.77
C ARG A 374 -19.51 -9.70 -10.13
N TYR A 375 -18.66 -9.81 -11.16
CA TYR A 375 -18.99 -9.32 -12.50
C TYR A 375 -20.04 -10.18 -13.20
N SER A 376 -20.00 -11.50 -13.03
CA SER A 376 -21.00 -12.42 -13.59
C SER A 376 -22.41 -12.16 -13.02
N SER A 377 -22.51 -11.85 -11.74
CA SER A 377 -23.80 -11.49 -11.11
C SER A 377 -24.37 -10.19 -11.70
N LYS A 378 -23.51 -9.19 -11.96
CA LYS A 378 -23.94 -7.94 -12.63
C LYS A 378 -24.36 -8.19 -14.09
N LEU A 379 -23.63 -9.05 -14.81
CA LEU A 379 -23.96 -9.44 -16.18
C LEU A 379 -25.33 -10.13 -16.24
N ALA A 380 -25.64 -11.05 -15.33
CA ALA A 380 -26.93 -11.70 -15.25
C ALA A 380 -28.08 -10.72 -14.97
N THR A 381 -27.83 -9.70 -14.12
CA THR A 381 -28.81 -8.64 -13.86
C THR A 381 -29.11 -7.81 -15.12
N LEU A 382 -28.07 -7.40 -15.86
CA LEU A 382 -28.24 -6.66 -17.12
C LEU A 382 -28.97 -7.46 -18.20
N ALA A 383 -28.76 -8.77 -18.28
CA ALA A 383 -29.43 -9.64 -19.25
C ALA A 383 -30.93 -9.88 -18.93
N SER A 384 -31.37 -9.58 -17.72
CA SER A 384 -32.74 -9.75 -17.23
C SER A 384 -33.57 -8.44 -17.23
N SER A 385 -32.95 -7.31 -17.47
CA SER A 385 -33.57 -5.98 -17.58
C SER A 385 -33.82 -5.61 -19.03
#